data_622a3ef06f9c18225ee63b2854181729
#
_entry.id   622a3ef06f9c18225ee63b2854181729
#
_cell.length_a   1.000
_cell.length_b   1.000
_cell.length_c   1.000
_cell.angle_alpha   90.00
_cell.angle_beta   90.00
_cell.angle_gamma   90.00
#
_symmetry.space_group_name_H-M   'P 1'
#
loop_
_entity.id
_entity.type
_entity.pdbx_description
1 polymer ?
#
loop_
_entity_poly.entity_id
_entity_poly.type
_entity_poly.pdbx_seq_one_letter_code
_entity_poly.pdbx_strand_id
1 'polypeptide(L)'
;MVTGTFTILNSSGFHARPAGLFVVTASRFRSVIKVASGKQTANGKSILSLMLLGATPGAEITIEAQGEDEAEALNALAELINGRFGEEP
;
A
#
# COMPACT_ATOMS: atom_id res chain seq x y z
N MET A 1 -0.77 14.89 8.24
CA MET A 1 -0.36 13.52 7.88
C MET A 1 -1.25 12.52 8.59
N VAL A 2 -1.73 11.51 7.87
CA VAL A 2 -2.47 10.40 8.47
C VAL A 2 -1.70 9.11 8.26
N THR A 3 -1.86 8.17 9.18
CA THR A 3 -1.19 6.86 9.11
C THR A 3 -2.18 5.76 9.41
N GLY A 4 -1.92 4.58 8.87
CA GLY A 4 -2.68 3.38 9.18
C GLY A 4 -1.79 2.15 9.06
N THR A 5 -2.05 1.16 9.91
CA THR A 5 -1.33 -0.10 9.89
C THR A 5 -2.27 -1.19 9.40
N PHE A 6 -1.80 -1.99 8.46
CA PHE A 6 -2.61 -3.00 7.78
C PHE A 6 -1.82 -4.30 7.68
N THR A 7 -2.56 -5.41 7.64
CA THR A 7 -1.96 -6.73 7.41
C THR A 7 -2.17 -7.11 5.95
N ILE A 8 -1.12 -7.60 5.30
CA ILE A 8 -1.21 -8.09 3.92
C ILE A 8 -1.98 -9.40 3.95
N LEU A 9 -3.15 -9.42 3.33
CA LEU A 9 -4.09 -10.56 3.36
C LEU A 9 -4.07 -11.39 2.09
N ASN A 10 -3.62 -10.82 0.98
CA ASN A 10 -3.62 -11.51 -0.30
C ASN A 10 -2.48 -12.53 -0.38
N SER A 11 -2.68 -13.61 -1.13
CA SER A 11 -1.75 -14.73 -1.18
C SER A 11 -0.41 -14.41 -1.82
N SER A 12 -0.35 -13.42 -2.72
CA SER A 12 0.88 -13.07 -3.42
C SER A 12 1.68 -11.93 -2.77
N GLY A 13 1.15 -11.29 -1.70
CA GLY A 13 1.82 -10.14 -1.09
C GLY A 13 1.97 -8.99 -2.10
N PHE A 14 3.06 -8.24 -1.98
CA PHE A 14 3.35 -7.15 -2.93
C PHE A 14 4.10 -7.66 -4.15
N HIS A 15 3.49 -8.58 -4.89
CA HIS A 15 3.94 -8.98 -6.21
C HIS A 15 3.58 -7.91 -7.25
N ALA A 16 3.96 -8.15 -8.51
CA ALA A 16 3.77 -7.15 -9.57
C ALA A 16 2.32 -6.65 -9.70
N ARG A 17 1.34 -7.56 -9.69
CA ARG A 17 -0.06 -7.17 -9.87
C ARG A 17 -0.60 -6.37 -8.68
N PRO A 18 -0.46 -6.84 -7.43
CA PRO A 18 -0.91 -6.04 -6.27
C PRO A 18 -0.17 -4.73 -6.14
N ALA A 19 1.14 -4.71 -6.38
CA ALA A 19 1.92 -3.48 -6.35
C ALA A 19 1.43 -2.49 -7.40
N GLY A 20 1.12 -2.99 -8.61
CA GLY A 20 0.56 -2.15 -9.67
C GLY A 20 -0.78 -1.55 -9.30
N LEU A 21 -1.68 -2.35 -8.70
CA LEU A 21 -2.98 -1.86 -8.24
C LEU A 21 -2.82 -0.80 -7.15
N PHE A 22 -1.89 -1.02 -6.23
CA PHE A 22 -1.59 -0.06 -5.18
C PHE A 22 -1.14 1.28 -5.79
N VAL A 23 -0.20 1.23 -6.73
CA VAL A 23 0.34 2.43 -7.37
C VAL A 23 -0.75 3.17 -8.16
N VAL A 24 -1.59 2.46 -8.90
CA VAL A 24 -2.69 3.07 -9.66
C VAL A 24 -3.63 3.79 -8.70
N THR A 25 -3.98 3.15 -7.58
CA THR A 25 -4.86 3.76 -6.59
C THR A 25 -4.19 4.97 -5.92
N ALA A 26 -2.95 4.81 -5.47
CA ALA A 26 -2.21 5.90 -4.82
C ALA A 26 -2.01 7.10 -5.74
N SER A 27 -1.82 6.83 -7.05
CA SER A 27 -1.56 7.89 -8.03
C SER A 27 -2.77 8.75 -8.35
N ARG A 28 -3.96 8.34 -7.94
CA ARG A 28 -5.17 9.17 -8.08
C ARG A 28 -5.18 10.36 -7.11
N PHE A 29 -4.33 10.30 -6.09
CA PHE A 29 -4.30 11.30 -5.04
C PHE A 29 -3.03 12.13 -5.14
N ARG A 30 -3.13 13.39 -4.67
CA ARG A 30 -1.98 14.30 -4.66
C ARG A 30 -1.05 14.05 -3.49
N SER A 31 -1.57 13.41 -2.45
CA SER A 31 -0.79 13.15 -1.24
C SER A 31 0.44 12.30 -1.54
N VAL A 32 1.52 12.57 -0.78
CA VAL A 32 2.69 11.70 -0.78
C VAL A 32 2.32 10.45 0.00
N ILE A 33 2.60 9.28 -0.57
CA ILE A 33 2.28 7.99 0.03
C ILE A 33 3.58 7.25 0.32
N LYS A 34 3.78 6.89 1.59
CA LYS A 34 4.94 6.14 2.04
C LYS A 34 4.46 4.86 2.69
N VAL A 35 5.12 3.75 2.36
CA VAL A 35 4.79 2.44 2.93
C VAL A 35 6.00 1.92 3.68
N ALA A 36 5.80 1.53 4.92
CA ALA A 36 6.87 0.99 5.76
C ALA A 36 6.55 -0.46 6.14
N SER A 37 7.59 -1.30 6.16
CA SER A 37 7.50 -2.67 6.64
C SER A 37 8.78 -2.96 7.40
N GLY A 38 8.64 -3.15 8.72
CA GLY A 38 9.81 -3.27 9.59
C GLY A 38 10.66 -2.00 9.50
N LYS A 39 11.93 -2.16 9.13
CA LYS A 39 12.86 -1.03 9.00
C LYS A 39 12.93 -0.47 7.58
N GLN A 40 12.22 -1.08 6.64
CA GLN A 40 12.28 -0.69 5.24
C GLN A 40 11.11 0.21 4.90
N THR A 41 11.34 1.12 3.95
CA THR A 41 10.30 2.03 3.46
C THR A 41 10.27 2.02 1.94
N ALA A 42 9.12 2.33 1.39
CA ALA A 42 8.91 2.36 -0.05
C ALA A 42 8.07 3.57 -0.42
N ASN A 43 8.27 4.07 -1.65
CA ASN A 43 7.41 5.08 -2.24
C ASN A 43 6.13 4.37 -2.73
N GLY A 44 4.98 4.78 -2.20
CA GLY A 44 3.70 4.16 -2.57
C GLY A 44 3.26 4.38 -4.00
N LYS A 45 3.98 5.22 -4.74
CA LYS A 45 3.70 5.49 -6.16
C LYS A 45 4.74 4.89 -7.09
N SER A 46 5.54 3.95 -6.59
CA SER A 46 6.56 3.24 -7.39
C SER A 46 6.37 1.74 -7.25
N ILE A 47 6.05 1.07 -8.35
CA ILE A 47 5.87 -0.39 -8.37
C ILE A 47 7.14 -1.09 -7.92
N LEU A 48 8.29 -0.68 -8.47
CA LEU A 48 9.56 -1.28 -8.11
C LEU A 48 9.86 -1.13 -6.62
N SER A 49 9.61 0.06 -6.08
CA SER A 49 9.85 0.34 -4.67
C SER A 49 9.02 -0.59 -3.77
N LEU A 50 7.74 -0.77 -4.10
CA LEU A 50 6.85 -1.66 -3.36
C LEU A 50 7.28 -3.13 -3.47
N MET A 51 7.71 -3.55 -4.66
CA MET A 51 8.19 -4.93 -4.85
C MET A 51 9.47 -5.17 -4.04
N LEU A 52 10.37 -4.20 -4.00
CA LEU A 52 11.60 -4.31 -3.23
C LEU A 52 11.36 -4.30 -1.72
N LEU A 53 10.23 -3.75 -1.27
CA LEU A 53 9.84 -3.80 0.12
C LEU A 53 9.63 -5.26 0.58
N GLY A 54 9.20 -6.11 -0.33
CA GLY A 54 9.11 -7.55 -0.09
C GLY A 54 8.06 -7.98 0.92
N ALA A 55 7.01 -7.20 1.09
CA ALA A 55 5.94 -7.57 2.03
C ALA A 55 5.26 -8.86 1.58
N THR A 56 5.24 -9.85 2.48
CA THR A 56 4.67 -11.16 2.23
C THR A 56 3.31 -11.30 2.93
N PRO A 57 2.53 -12.34 2.61
CA PRO A 57 1.26 -12.56 3.31
C PRO A 57 1.46 -12.65 4.82
N GLY A 58 0.61 -11.96 5.56
CA GLY A 58 0.70 -11.88 7.01
C GLY A 58 1.58 -10.75 7.54
N ALA A 59 2.37 -10.11 6.67
CA ALA A 59 3.21 -8.99 7.08
C ALA A 59 2.37 -7.76 7.40
N GLU A 60 2.81 -7.00 8.41
CA GLU A 60 2.20 -5.71 8.70
C GLU A 60 2.91 -4.62 7.93
N ILE A 61 2.14 -3.71 7.37
CA ILE A 61 2.67 -2.50 6.74
C ILE A 61 2.01 -1.28 7.36
N THR A 62 2.75 -0.18 7.39
CA THR A 62 2.22 1.11 7.81
C THR A 62 2.22 2.05 6.62
N ILE A 63 1.08 2.63 6.33
CA ILE A 63 0.94 3.60 5.24
C ILE A 63 0.86 4.99 5.86
N GLU A 64 1.69 5.90 5.35
CA GLU A 64 1.63 7.31 5.70
C GLU A 64 1.17 8.09 4.47
N ALA A 65 0.15 8.91 4.63
CA ALA A 65 -0.32 9.80 3.58
C ALA A 65 -0.24 11.24 4.05
N GLN A 66 0.32 12.11 3.22
CA GLN A 66 0.48 13.53 3.57
C GLN A 66 0.11 14.39 2.37
N GLY A 67 -0.90 15.23 2.53
CA GLY A 67 -1.38 16.13 1.49
C GLY A 67 -2.83 16.50 1.70
N GLU A 68 -3.39 17.24 0.73
CA GLU A 68 -4.76 17.76 0.83
C GLU A 68 -5.80 16.65 0.92
N ASP A 69 -5.56 15.54 0.19
CA ASP A 69 -6.49 14.42 0.11
C ASP A 69 -6.01 13.20 0.89
N GLU A 70 -5.24 13.43 1.94
CA GLU A 70 -4.58 12.35 2.68
C GLU A 70 -5.56 11.34 3.29
N ALA A 71 -6.69 11.81 3.84
CA ALA A 71 -7.68 10.92 4.45
C ALA A 71 -8.33 10.02 3.40
N GLU A 72 -8.70 10.60 2.26
CA GLU A 72 -9.30 9.87 1.15
C GLU A 72 -8.33 8.86 0.56
N ALA A 73 -7.05 9.26 0.43
CA ALA A 73 -6.01 8.38 -0.07
C ALA A 73 -5.83 7.16 0.85
N LEU A 74 -5.72 7.39 2.15
CA LEU A 74 -5.56 6.29 3.10
C LEU A 74 -6.76 5.34 3.08
N ASN A 75 -7.98 5.89 3.01
CA ASN A 75 -9.19 5.06 2.95
C ASN A 75 -9.23 4.20 1.69
N ALA A 76 -8.86 4.75 0.54
CA ALA A 76 -8.85 4.00 -0.71
C ALA A 76 -7.83 2.87 -0.67
N LEU A 77 -6.65 3.13 -0.12
CA LEU A 77 -5.61 2.09 0.01
C LEU A 77 -6.01 1.04 1.04
N ALA A 78 -6.66 1.44 2.12
CA ALA A 78 -7.17 0.51 3.12
C ALA A 78 -8.18 -0.46 2.51
N GLU A 79 -9.11 0.04 1.71
CA GLU A 79 -10.09 -0.81 1.04
C GLU A 79 -9.41 -1.81 0.10
N LEU A 80 -8.40 -1.36 -0.62
CA LEU A 80 -7.68 -2.23 -1.54
C LEU A 80 -6.98 -3.37 -0.80
N ILE A 81 -6.29 -3.07 0.29
CA ILE A 81 -5.57 -4.08 1.08
C ILE A 81 -6.55 -5.04 1.76
N ASN A 82 -7.59 -4.51 2.38
CA ASN A 82 -8.58 -5.32 3.09
C ASN A 82 -9.40 -6.19 2.14
N GLY A 83 -9.51 -5.76 0.87
CA GLY A 83 -10.13 -6.54 -0.20
C GLY A 83 -9.18 -7.52 -0.87
N ARG A 84 -7.98 -7.73 -0.31
CA ARG A 84 -6.96 -8.65 -0.83
C ARG A 84 -6.55 -8.35 -2.27
N PHE A 85 -6.58 -7.10 -2.66
CA PHE A 85 -6.29 -6.66 -4.03
C PHE A 85 -7.15 -7.41 -5.06
N GLY A 86 -8.33 -7.86 -4.65
CA GLY A 86 -9.21 -8.64 -5.51
C GLY A 86 -8.80 -10.10 -5.70
N GLU A 87 -7.76 -10.56 -4.99
CA GLU A 87 -7.31 -11.95 -5.09
C GLU A 87 -8.17 -12.88 -4.23
N GLU A 88 -8.32 -14.11 -4.70
CA GLU A 88 -8.96 -15.14 -3.90
C GLU A 88 -8.08 -15.53 -2.72
N PRO A 89 -8.67 -15.87 -1.58
CA PRO A 89 -7.90 -16.30 -0.42
C PRO A 89 -7.20 -17.64 -0.66
#